data_b762e24cb45eaa404db97dc37b29f454
#
_entry.id   b762e24cb45eaa404db97dc37b29f454
#
_cell.length_a   1.000
_cell.length_b   1.000
_cell.length_c   1.000
_cell.angle_alpha   90.00
_cell.angle_beta   90.00
_cell.angle_gamma   90.00
#
_symmetry.space_group_name_H-M   'P 1'
#
loop_
_entity.id
_entity.type
_entity.pdbx_description
1 polymer ?
#
loop_
_entity_poly.entity_id
_entity_poly.type
_entity_poly.pdbx_seq_one_letter_code
_entity_poly.pdbx_strand_id
1 'polypeptide(L)'
;VEVLGQASRLGLFTKAFCTSPEEALAMARVGVDNIIVHFGNSSGGTIGSKTVLSDDVSYRRVSDVIDALAQNHADRIVTCHGGGIESPSDFERFLKVEPRLHGYVGGSSAERFPIETSVTAATRAFKNVKLPKAG
;
A
#
# COMPACT_ATOMS: atom_id res chain seq x y z
N VAL A 1 -2.35 19.69 1.13
CA VAL A 1 -3.55 19.79 1.97
C VAL A 1 -4.58 20.71 1.33
N GLU A 2 -4.21 21.96 0.91
CA GLU A 2 -5.14 22.95 0.34
C GLU A 2 -5.92 22.43 -0.89
N VAL A 3 -5.23 21.88 -1.89
CA VAL A 3 -5.85 21.32 -3.11
C VAL A 3 -6.81 20.18 -2.78
N LEU A 4 -6.48 19.32 -1.81
CA LEU A 4 -7.36 18.26 -1.34
C LEU A 4 -8.63 18.82 -0.69
N GLY A 5 -8.51 19.89 0.09
CA GLY A 5 -9.67 20.59 0.66
C GLY A 5 -10.56 21.23 -0.40
N GLN A 6 -9.99 21.75 -1.49
CA GLN A 6 -10.78 22.25 -2.62
C GLN A 6 -11.52 21.12 -3.31
N ALA A 7 -10.85 19.99 -3.60
CA ALA A 7 -11.46 18.82 -4.21
C ALA A 7 -12.62 18.24 -3.36
N SER A 8 -12.41 18.14 -2.05
CA SER A 8 -13.46 17.69 -1.11
C SER A 8 -14.67 18.61 -1.13
N ARG A 9 -14.47 19.95 -1.12
CA ARG A 9 -15.58 20.93 -1.24
C ARG A 9 -16.35 20.86 -2.55
N LEU A 10 -15.71 20.33 -3.61
CA LEU A 10 -16.37 20.07 -4.90
C LEU A 10 -17.12 18.73 -4.92
N GLY A 11 -17.16 17.99 -3.81
CA GLY A 11 -17.81 16.69 -3.70
C GLY A 11 -17.03 15.53 -4.34
N LEU A 12 -15.75 15.72 -4.62
CA LEU A 12 -14.91 14.64 -5.14
C LEU A 12 -14.46 13.73 -4.00
N PHE A 13 -14.50 12.41 -4.24
CA PHE A 13 -13.89 11.46 -3.32
C PHE A 13 -12.38 11.61 -3.34
N THR A 14 -11.79 11.93 -2.21
CA THR A 14 -10.38 12.28 -2.07
C THR A 14 -9.60 11.20 -1.32
N LYS A 15 -8.35 10.96 -1.79
CA LYS A 15 -7.41 10.05 -1.14
C LYS A 15 -6.07 10.75 -0.96
N ALA A 16 -5.42 10.53 0.18
CA ALA A 16 -4.12 11.12 0.45
C ALA A 16 -3.22 10.19 1.26
N PHE A 17 -1.95 10.15 0.89
CA PHE A 17 -0.92 9.43 1.65
C PHE A 17 -0.48 10.24 2.87
N CYS A 18 -0.24 9.55 3.98
CA CYS A 18 0.39 10.11 5.17
C CYS A 18 1.48 9.17 5.70
N THR A 19 2.43 9.73 6.42
CA THR A 19 3.49 8.99 7.10
C THR A 19 3.47 9.17 8.61
N SER A 20 2.62 10.09 9.10
CA SER A 20 2.46 10.38 10.53
C SER A 20 1.01 10.72 10.91
N PRO A 21 0.67 10.61 12.21
CA PRO A 21 -0.63 11.06 12.74
C PRO A 21 -0.95 12.53 12.46
N GLU A 22 0.05 13.42 12.52
CA GLU A 22 -0.12 14.85 12.28
C GLU A 22 -0.54 15.12 10.84
N GLU A 23 0.08 14.46 9.88
CA GLU A 23 -0.30 14.53 8.46
C GLU A 23 -1.72 14.02 8.24
N ALA A 24 -2.06 12.88 8.85
CA ALA A 24 -3.40 12.30 8.78
C ALA A 24 -4.47 13.26 9.31
N LEU A 25 -4.24 13.86 10.47
CA LEU A 25 -5.13 14.86 11.06
C LEU A 25 -5.26 16.10 10.18
N ALA A 26 -4.16 16.58 9.59
CA ALA A 26 -4.20 17.74 8.69
C ALA A 26 -5.06 17.49 7.46
N MET A 27 -5.01 16.27 6.91
CA MET A 27 -5.83 15.84 5.77
C MET A 27 -7.29 15.63 6.16
N ALA A 28 -7.55 15.00 7.31
CA ALA A 28 -8.90 14.78 7.81
C ALA A 28 -9.66 16.09 8.07
N ARG A 29 -8.96 17.11 8.61
CA ARG A 29 -9.54 18.46 8.86
C ARG A 29 -10.03 19.17 7.60
N VAL A 30 -9.43 18.91 6.45
CA VAL A 30 -9.84 19.49 5.17
C VAL A 30 -10.81 18.61 4.38
N GLY A 31 -11.26 17.50 4.97
CA GLY A 31 -12.31 16.66 4.43
C GLY A 31 -11.83 15.49 3.55
N VAL A 32 -10.56 15.10 3.61
CA VAL A 32 -10.07 13.91 2.87
C VAL A 32 -10.80 12.66 3.33
N ASP A 33 -11.36 11.89 2.38
CA ASP A 33 -12.20 10.73 2.66
C ASP A 33 -11.40 9.50 3.04
N ASN A 34 -10.31 9.22 2.32
CA ASN A 34 -9.44 8.06 2.56
C ASN A 34 -8.01 8.49 2.90
N ILE A 35 -7.60 8.23 4.11
CA ILE A 35 -6.24 8.45 4.61
C ILE A 35 -5.44 7.16 4.37
N ILE A 36 -4.38 7.24 3.58
CA ILE A 36 -3.56 6.08 3.21
C ILE A 36 -2.24 6.13 3.98
N VAL A 37 -2.07 5.24 4.94
CA VAL A 37 -0.82 5.14 5.72
C VAL A 37 0.26 4.53 4.84
N HIS A 38 1.34 5.27 4.59
CA HIS A 38 2.42 4.89 3.68
C HIS A 38 3.65 4.38 4.45
N PHE A 39 4.15 3.21 4.04
CA PHE A 39 5.30 2.54 4.66
C PHE A 39 6.62 2.69 3.88
N GLY A 40 6.61 3.50 2.83
CA GLY A 40 7.72 3.60 1.89
C GLY A 40 7.50 2.78 0.63
N ASN A 41 8.53 2.71 -0.21
CA ASN A 41 8.46 1.94 -1.44
C ASN A 41 8.28 0.45 -1.15
N SER A 42 7.54 -0.25 -2.02
CA SER A 42 7.36 -1.70 -1.91
C SER A 42 8.68 -2.43 -2.06
N SER A 43 8.92 -3.42 -1.22
CA SER A 43 9.95 -4.45 -1.40
C SER A 43 9.52 -5.45 -2.48
N GLY A 44 10.31 -6.47 -2.67
CA GLY A 44 9.99 -7.58 -3.60
C GLY A 44 10.14 -7.26 -5.09
N GLY A 45 10.10 -8.32 -5.89
CA GLY A 45 10.35 -8.25 -7.33
C GLY A 45 11.79 -7.88 -7.69
N THR A 46 12.04 -7.59 -8.98
CA THR A 46 13.41 -7.33 -9.50
C THR A 46 13.95 -5.95 -9.15
N ILE A 47 13.08 -4.98 -8.91
CA ILE A 47 13.42 -3.57 -8.65
C ILE A 47 12.85 -3.03 -7.34
N GLY A 48 12.45 -3.91 -6.41
CA GLY A 48 11.92 -3.50 -5.11
C GLY A 48 12.93 -2.77 -4.23
N SER A 49 12.44 -2.03 -3.26
CA SER A 49 13.29 -1.36 -2.27
C SER A 49 14.10 -2.39 -1.46
N LYS A 50 15.38 -2.10 -1.26
CA LYS A 50 16.23 -2.89 -0.40
C LYS A 50 16.04 -2.57 1.08
N THR A 51 15.42 -1.43 1.38
CA THR A 51 15.17 -0.96 2.74
C THR A 51 13.68 -0.72 2.91
N VAL A 52 13.07 -1.45 3.84
CA VAL A 52 11.66 -1.27 4.24
C VAL A 52 11.58 -1.11 5.75
N LEU A 53 10.50 -0.53 6.22
CA LEU A 53 10.20 -0.50 7.65
C LEU A 53 9.94 -1.93 8.13
N SER A 54 10.34 -2.23 9.36
CA SER A 54 9.94 -3.49 9.99
C SER A 54 8.42 -3.54 10.18
N ASP A 55 7.89 -4.76 10.26
CA ASP A 55 6.46 -4.99 10.49
C ASP A 55 5.98 -4.26 11.75
N ASP A 56 6.72 -4.33 12.86
CA ASP A 56 6.37 -3.67 14.12
C ASP A 56 6.28 -2.15 14.00
N VAL A 57 7.15 -1.52 13.23
CA VAL A 57 7.11 -0.07 12.98
C VAL A 57 5.91 0.26 12.09
N SER A 58 5.63 -0.57 11.10
CA SER A 58 4.50 -0.39 10.19
C SER A 58 3.16 -0.57 10.92
N TYR A 59 3.04 -1.59 11.77
CA TYR A 59 1.85 -1.81 12.61
C TYR A 59 1.59 -0.64 13.55
N ARG A 60 2.61 -0.19 14.29
CA ARG A 60 2.48 0.98 15.18
C ARG A 60 2.04 2.21 14.42
N ARG A 61 2.64 2.50 13.28
CA ARG A 61 2.26 3.66 12.47
C ARG A 61 0.78 3.65 12.09
N VAL A 62 0.24 2.50 11.69
CA VAL A 62 -1.21 2.37 11.38
C VAL A 62 -2.06 2.62 12.62
N SER A 63 -1.74 1.96 13.74
CA SER A 63 -2.50 2.11 14.98
C SER A 63 -2.45 3.57 15.49
N ASP A 64 -1.29 4.21 15.48
CA ASP A 64 -1.12 5.61 15.91
C ASP A 64 -1.97 6.58 15.04
N VAL A 65 -2.02 6.35 13.72
CA VAL A 65 -2.86 7.15 12.82
C VAL A 65 -4.35 6.92 13.12
N ILE A 66 -4.78 5.67 13.28
CA ILE A 66 -6.19 5.34 13.57
C ILE A 66 -6.59 5.93 14.92
N ASP A 67 -5.76 5.81 15.94
CA ASP A 67 -6.01 6.35 17.28
C ASP A 67 -6.11 7.88 17.27
N ALA A 68 -5.25 8.55 16.51
CA ALA A 68 -5.32 10.01 16.34
C ALA A 68 -6.62 10.45 15.66
N LEU A 69 -7.07 9.73 14.63
CA LEU A 69 -8.31 10.04 13.92
C LEU A 69 -9.57 9.71 14.74
N ALA A 70 -9.52 8.70 15.60
CA ALA A 70 -10.68 8.21 16.35
C ALA A 70 -11.33 9.29 17.22
N GLN A 71 -10.60 10.29 17.68
CA GLN A 71 -11.11 11.33 18.56
C GLN A 71 -12.11 12.28 17.89
N ASN A 72 -11.89 12.66 16.61
CA ASN A 72 -12.70 13.68 15.93
C ASN A 72 -13.00 13.39 14.45
N HIS A 73 -12.44 12.30 13.91
CA HIS A 73 -12.49 11.96 12.49
C HIS A 73 -12.65 10.43 12.29
N ALA A 74 -13.42 9.77 13.18
CA ALA A 74 -13.63 8.31 13.16
C ALA A 74 -14.39 7.82 11.91
N ASP A 75 -15.01 8.73 11.18
CA ASP A 75 -15.74 8.49 9.93
C ASP A 75 -14.80 8.37 8.70
N ARG A 76 -13.50 8.63 8.86
CA ARG A 76 -12.55 8.54 7.75
C ARG A 76 -12.19 7.09 7.44
N ILE A 77 -12.08 6.80 6.14
CA ILE A 77 -11.53 5.52 5.69
C ILE A 77 -10.01 5.54 5.93
N VAL A 78 -9.49 4.52 6.58
CA VAL A 78 -8.04 4.36 6.74
C VAL A 78 -7.59 3.11 6.00
N THR A 79 -6.67 3.28 5.07
CA THR A 79 -6.05 2.18 4.33
C THR A 79 -4.52 2.25 4.46
N CYS A 80 -3.82 1.22 4.03
CA CYS A 80 -2.35 1.24 4.03
C CYS A 80 -1.77 0.94 2.64
N HIS A 81 -0.48 1.25 2.44
CA HIS A 81 0.22 1.08 1.18
C HIS A 81 1.73 0.90 1.35
N GLY A 82 2.32 0.05 0.51
CA GLY A 82 3.76 -0.07 0.33
C GLY A 82 4.46 -0.94 1.37
N GLY A 83 5.75 -0.69 1.57
CA GLY A 83 6.59 -1.44 2.51
C GLY A 83 6.70 -2.92 2.18
N GLY A 84 6.64 -3.75 3.21
CA GLY A 84 6.72 -5.22 3.14
C GLY A 84 5.44 -5.95 2.76
N ILE A 85 4.36 -5.25 2.34
CA ILE A 85 3.13 -5.91 1.91
C ILE A 85 3.28 -6.33 0.45
N GLU A 86 3.69 -7.57 0.23
CA GLU A 86 3.96 -8.16 -1.08
C GLU A 86 2.88 -9.14 -1.53
N SER A 87 2.13 -9.69 -0.57
CA SER A 87 1.12 -10.72 -0.78
C SER A 87 -0.14 -10.50 0.07
N PRO A 88 -1.26 -11.18 -0.26
CA PRO A 88 -2.46 -11.16 0.58
C PRO A 88 -2.20 -11.59 2.03
N SER A 89 -1.32 -12.57 2.24
CA SER A 89 -0.99 -13.06 3.59
C SER A 89 -0.24 -12.02 4.44
N ASP A 90 0.52 -11.12 3.80
CA ASP A 90 1.14 -10.00 4.51
C ASP A 90 0.07 -9.02 4.99
N PHE A 91 -0.90 -8.69 4.14
CA PHE A 91 -2.00 -7.83 4.52
C PHE A 91 -2.91 -8.46 5.59
N GLU A 92 -3.14 -9.77 5.55
CA GLU A 92 -3.88 -10.49 6.61
C GLU A 92 -3.20 -10.33 7.98
N ARG A 93 -1.86 -10.30 8.04
CA ARG A 93 -1.14 -10.02 9.30
C ARG A 93 -1.45 -8.63 9.85
N PHE A 94 -1.52 -7.62 8.97
CA PHE A 94 -1.93 -6.27 9.36
C PHE A 94 -3.34 -6.24 9.95
N LEU A 95 -4.30 -6.90 9.31
CA LEU A 95 -5.69 -6.95 9.80
C LEU A 95 -5.84 -7.70 11.15
N LYS A 96 -4.96 -8.66 11.42
CA LYS A 96 -4.94 -9.34 12.74
C LYS A 96 -4.45 -8.43 13.86
N VAL A 97 -3.50 -7.54 13.57
CA VAL A 97 -2.93 -6.60 14.55
C VAL A 97 -3.81 -5.36 14.69
N GLU A 98 -4.33 -4.84 13.57
CA GLU A 98 -5.17 -3.64 13.53
C GLU A 98 -6.46 -3.89 12.75
N PRO A 99 -7.48 -4.47 13.39
CA PRO A 99 -8.74 -4.84 12.74
C PRO A 99 -9.60 -3.63 12.33
N ARG A 100 -9.26 -2.43 12.77
CA ARG A 100 -9.94 -1.17 12.36
C ARG A 100 -9.46 -0.66 11.01
N LEU A 101 -8.41 -1.26 10.43
CA LEU A 101 -7.92 -0.91 9.10
C LEU A 101 -8.93 -1.33 8.04
N HIS A 102 -9.32 -0.40 7.16
CA HIS A 102 -10.38 -0.63 6.17
C HIS A 102 -9.91 -1.36 4.91
N GLY A 103 -8.61 -1.34 4.60
CA GLY A 103 -8.13 -1.99 3.39
C GLY A 103 -6.67 -1.68 3.04
N TYR A 104 -6.29 -2.17 1.86
CA TYR A 104 -4.96 -2.03 1.29
C TYR A 104 -5.04 -1.39 -0.10
N VAL A 105 -4.20 -0.41 -0.35
CA VAL A 105 -4.04 0.19 -1.68
C VAL A 105 -2.88 -0.51 -2.38
N GLY A 106 -3.20 -1.41 -3.29
CA GLY A 106 -2.21 -2.17 -4.07
C GLY A 106 -1.52 -1.31 -5.12
N GLY A 107 -0.27 -1.62 -5.37
CA GLY A 107 0.55 -1.11 -6.46
C GLY A 107 1.38 -2.27 -6.99
N SER A 108 2.69 -2.28 -6.74
CA SER A 108 3.62 -3.32 -7.22
C SER A 108 3.19 -4.75 -6.90
N SER A 109 2.56 -4.98 -5.77
CA SER A 109 2.05 -6.32 -5.38
C SER A 109 0.97 -6.85 -6.32
N ALA A 110 0.12 -5.97 -6.88
CA ALA A 110 -0.94 -6.36 -7.79
C ALA A 110 -0.54 -6.23 -9.28
N GLU A 111 0.30 -5.27 -9.60
CA GLU A 111 0.64 -4.92 -10.98
C GLU A 111 1.97 -5.56 -11.42
N ARG A 112 3.06 -5.27 -10.70
CA ARG A 112 4.42 -5.62 -11.12
C ARG A 112 4.79 -7.06 -10.80
N PHE A 113 4.61 -7.52 -9.57
CA PHE A 113 5.09 -8.86 -9.16
C PHE A 113 4.48 -10.00 -9.96
N PRO A 114 3.15 -10.05 -10.20
CA PRO A 114 2.56 -11.10 -11.03
C PRO A 114 3.10 -11.09 -12.46
N ILE A 115 3.30 -9.90 -13.04
CA ILE A 115 3.81 -9.73 -14.42
C ILE A 115 5.26 -10.20 -14.52
N GLU A 116 6.14 -9.76 -13.61
CA GLU A 116 7.54 -10.17 -13.58
C GLU A 116 7.68 -11.70 -13.50
N THR A 117 6.90 -12.34 -12.63
CA THR A 117 6.89 -13.79 -12.45
C THR A 117 6.43 -14.50 -13.73
N SER A 118 5.32 -14.04 -14.31
CA SER A 118 4.73 -14.64 -15.51
C SER A 118 5.65 -14.52 -16.74
N VAL A 119 6.22 -13.34 -16.97
CA VAL A 119 7.16 -13.09 -18.08
C VAL A 119 8.40 -13.95 -17.93
N THR A 120 8.96 -14.02 -16.72
CA THR A 120 10.14 -14.86 -16.44
C THR A 120 9.86 -16.33 -16.70
N ALA A 121 8.72 -16.85 -16.22
CA ALA A 121 8.33 -18.24 -16.42
C ALA A 121 8.13 -18.57 -17.89
N ALA A 122 7.40 -17.73 -18.63
CA ALA A 122 7.17 -17.92 -20.07
C ALA A 122 8.50 -17.90 -20.84
N THR A 123 9.37 -16.92 -20.58
CA THR A 123 10.68 -16.82 -21.24
C THR A 123 11.53 -18.06 -20.99
N ARG A 124 11.58 -18.54 -19.76
CA ARG A 124 12.29 -19.80 -19.41
C ARG A 124 11.73 -21.01 -20.16
N ALA A 125 10.39 -21.11 -20.25
CA ALA A 125 9.74 -22.19 -20.98
C ALA A 125 10.16 -22.20 -22.45
N PHE A 126 10.11 -21.07 -23.14
CA PHE A 126 10.59 -20.94 -24.53
C PHE A 126 12.07 -21.28 -24.67
N LYS A 127 12.94 -20.80 -23.79
CA LYS A 127 14.38 -21.09 -23.83
C LYS A 127 14.72 -22.56 -23.60
N ASN A 128 13.85 -23.30 -22.95
CA ASN A 128 14.04 -24.74 -22.68
C ASN A 128 13.59 -25.63 -23.84
N VAL A 129 12.96 -25.09 -24.88
CA VAL A 129 12.61 -25.85 -26.09
C VAL A 129 13.90 -26.29 -26.79
N LYS A 130 14.09 -27.58 -26.93
CA LYS A 130 15.26 -28.14 -27.64
C LYS A 130 15.06 -28.03 -29.13
N LEU A 131 16.02 -27.42 -29.81
CA LEU A 131 16.05 -27.44 -31.28
C LEU A 131 16.39 -28.87 -31.76
N PRO A 132 15.83 -29.31 -32.92
CA PRO A 132 16.26 -30.55 -33.55
C PRO A 132 17.78 -30.50 -33.77
N LYS A 133 18.45 -31.62 -33.52
CA LYS A 133 19.88 -31.72 -33.90
C LYS A 133 19.93 -31.60 -35.42
N ALA A 134 20.80 -30.70 -35.92
CA ALA A 134 21.13 -30.73 -37.34
C ALA A 134 21.72 -32.09 -37.68
N GLY A 135 21.08 -32.78 -38.64
CA GLY A 135 21.55 -34.04 -39.13
C GLY A 135 22.84 -33.89 -39.93
#